data_0904f9917f4b8e747aa9d28603b8430f
#
_entry.id   0904f9917f4b8e747aa9d28603b8430f
#
_cell.length_a   1.000
_cell.length_b   1.000
_cell.length_c   1.000
_cell.angle_alpha   90.00
_cell.angle_beta   90.00
_cell.angle_gamma   90.00
#
_symmetry.space_group_name_H-M   'P 1'
#
loop_
_entity.id
_entity.type
_entity.pdbx_description
1 polymer ?
#
loop_
_entity_poly.entity_id
_entity_poly.type
_entity_poly.pdbx_seq_one_letter_code
_entity_poly.pdbx_strand_id
1 'polypeptide(L)'
;MDASPPTAAPNDQPANPPFIRSGHLAAPGFSEHRIYWEEYGSLAGEPVIIMHGGPGAGSHSSSARFFNPQRYRVVLFDQRGCGKSTPSASDDDATPALTDNTTQHLIDDVSALRDELNINGKMHVFGGSWGSTLALAYAIAHPATVQTLILRGVFLCRRADVDYFFQGNAAEFAADPLAMPMPGAYLDFPTAWRHFVDVIPPEDRGDVVKGLAKAFSAPPRTDAERERLVKVASACVSWEGSASRLNRDENSHGQPNQKYALTAARILVRYMINGGFLGADGAGDRDNNYILDHIARLKHIPIHVVHGRYDRVCHLYQAEALVRALRDAGNNAVNYFITTAGHSSFEPETDTRLRTIMNELPPMISPEAALLQSGEMMRHAEKPSDAVGNFGDNDVGSGLE
;
A
#
# COMPACT_ATOMS: atom_id res chain seq x y z
N MET A 1 -21.00 40.82 -3.89
CA MET A 1 -20.31 40.42 -2.63
C MET A 1 -19.40 39.28 -2.96
N ASP A 2 -18.16 39.67 -3.19
CA ASP A 2 -17.12 38.76 -3.65
C ASP A 2 -16.44 38.17 -2.40
N ALA A 3 -16.75 36.91 -2.10
CA ALA A 3 -16.10 36.18 -1.03
C ALA A 3 -15.16 35.15 -1.67
N SER A 4 -13.95 35.61 -1.96
CA SER A 4 -12.85 34.71 -2.29
C SER A 4 -12.63 33.74 -1.11
N PRO A 5 -12.50 32.42 -1.35
CA PRO A 5 -12.20 31.48 -0.28
C PRO A 5 -10.82 31.84 0.33
N PRO A 6 -10.65 31.64 1.65
CA PRO A 6 -9.38 31.94 2.30
C PRO A 6 -8.29 31.08 1.67
N THR A 7 -7.26 31.73 1.17
CA THR A 7 -6.01 31.11 0.76
C THR A 7 -5.41 30.42 2.00
N ALA A 8 -5.29 29.11 1.96
CA ALA A 8 -4.57 28.36 2.98
C ALA A 8 -3.14 28.93 3.10
N ALA A 9 -2.75 29.25 4.33
CA ALA A 9 -1.43 29.76 4.63
C ALA A 9 -0.36 28.75 4.17
N PRO A 10 0.73 29.21 3.54
CA PRO A 10 1.82 28.32 3.17
C PRO A 10 2.56 27.89 4.46
N ASN A 11 2.77 26.56 4.62
CA ASN A 11 3.66 25.91 5.60
C ASN A 11 3.11 25.47 6.96
N ASP A 12 1.91 24.91 7.03
CA ASP A 12 1.52 24.15 8.23
C ASP A 12 1.62 22.63 8.04
N GLN A 13 2.59 22.18 7.24
CA GLN A 13 2.85 20.75 7.12
C GLN A 13 3.70 20.29 8.31
N PRO A 14 3.26 19.27 9.06
CA PRO A 14 4.05 18.77 10.19
C PRO A 14 5.44 18.34 9.70
N ALA A 15 6.45 18.70 10.49
CA ALA A 15 7.81 18.22 10.23
C ALA A 15 7.87 16.69 10.26
N ASN A 16 8.79 16.12 9.50
CA ASN A 16 9.06 14.69 9.62
C ASN A 16 9.48 14.35 11.05
N PRO A 17 9.09 13.17 11.57
CA PRO A 17 9.65 12.65 12.80
C PRO A 17 11.19 12.63 12.76
N PRO A 18 11.87 12.73 13.91
CA PRO A 18 13.32 12.67 13.96
C PRO A 18 13.80 11.33 13.39
N PHE A 19 14.82 11.39 12.52
CA PHE A 19 15.56 10.23 12.04
C PHE A 19 16.31 9.58 13.21
N ILE A 20 16.27 8.26 13.30
CA ILE A 20 16.94 7.50 14.35
C ILE A 20 18.19 6.81 13.78
N ARG A 21 17.99 5.92 12.82
CA ARG A 21 19.06 5.12 12.22
C ARG A 21 18.61 4.50 10.90
N SER A 22 19.57 3.97 10.15
CA SER A 22 19.31 3.20 8.93
C SER A 22 20.28 2.03 8.84
N GLY A 23 19.99 1.10 7.97
CA GLY A 23 20.84 -0.06 7.72
C GLY A 23 20.48 -0.80 6.45
N HIS A 24 21.16 -1.92 6.25
CA HIS A 24 20.86 -2.87 5.18
C HIS A 24 20.69 -4.25 5.76
N LEU A 25 19.59 -4.90 5.44
CA LEU A 25 19.32 -6.30 5.75
C LEU A 25 19.75 -7.16 4.55
N ALA A 26 20.47 -8.27 4.79
CA ALA A 26 20.59 -9.33 3.79
C ALA A 26 19.24 -9.98 3.60
N ALA A 27 18.73 -9.98 2.36
CA ALA A 27 17.42 -10.59 2.09
C ALA A 27 17.45 -12.11 2.41
N PRO A 28 16.33 -12.68 2.82
CA PRO A 28 16.23 -14.11 3.14
C PRO A 28 16.59 -15.01 1.95
N GLY A 29 17.04 -16.21 2.26
CA GLY A 29 17.51 -17.19 1.27
C GLY A 29 18.93 -16.91 0.80
N PHE A 30 19.30 -17.44 -0.37
CA PHE A 30 20.60 -17.21 -1.01
C PHE A 30 20.60 -15.99 -1.95
N SER A 31 19.71 -15.03 -1.69
CA SER A 31 19.54 -13.84 -2.51
C SER A 31 20.70 -12.85 -2.34
N GLU A 32 21.12 -12.23 -3.44
CA GLU A 32 22.12 -11.16 -3.42
C GLU A 32 21.55 -9.81 -2.96
N HIS A 33 20.23 -9.74 -2.73
CA HIS A 33 19.57 -8.50 -2.34
C HIS A 33 19.99 -8.01 -0.96
N ARG A 34 20.19 -6.70 -0.86
CA ARG A 34 20.39 -5.94 0.37
C ARG A 34 19.26 -4.94 0.49
N ILE A 35 18.39 -5.14 1.46
CA ILE A 35 17.19 -4.32 1.69
C ILE A 35 17.55 -3.14 2.57
N TYR A 36 17.47 -1.92 2.02
CA TYR A 36 17.70 -0.70 2.79
C TYR A 36 16.49 -0.36 3.65
N TRP A 37 16.73 0.07 4.88
CA TRP A 37 15.69 0.52 5.80
C TRP A 37 16.11 1.74 6.61
N GLU A 38 15.14 2.50 7.09
CA GLU A 38 15.28 3.68 7.94
C GLU A 38 14.27 3.62 9.09
N GLU A 39 14.63 4.11 10.27
CA GLU A 39 13.75 4.28 11.42
C GLU A 39 13.61 5.75 11.81
N TYR A 40 12.39 6.12 12.16
CA TYR A 40 12.01 7.47 12.58
C TYR A 40 11.14 7.45 13.84
N GLY A 41 11.12 8.55 14.60
CA GLY A 41 10.27 8.74 15.78
C GLY A 41 10.94 8.25 17.06
N SER A 42 10.37 7.24 17.73
CA SER A 42 10.83 6.73 19.03
C SER A 42 11.10 5.23 18.98
N LEU A 43 12.30 4.78 19.37
CA LEU A 43 12.62 3.34 19.44
C LEU A 43 11.71 2.56 20.42
N ALA A 44 11.20 3.23 21.45
CA ALA A 44 10.27 2.65 22.41
C ALA A 44 8.80 2.77 21.96
N GLY A 45 8.54 3.40 20.80
CA GLY A 45 7.20 3.62 20.28
C GLY A 45 6.55 2.37 19.69
N GLU A 46 5.26 2.48 19.41
CA GLU A 46 4.49 1.46 18.73
C GLU A 46 5.04 1.24 17.32
N PRO A 47 5.42 0.00 16.93
CA PRO A 47 6.03 -0.23 15.64
C PRO A 47 5.01 -0.10 14.52
N VAL A 48 5.39 0.63 13.48
CA VAL A 48 4.66 0.71 12.23
C VAL A 48 5.61 0.55 11.07
N ILE A 49 5.27 -0.32 10.12
CA ILE A 49 6.01 -0.49 8.87
C ILE A 49 5.24 0.14 7.72
N ILE A 50 5.94 0.91 6.89
CA ILE A 50 5.37 1.56 5.71
C ILE A 50 5.82 0.81 4.46
N MET A 51 4.87 0.30 3.70
CA MET A 51 5.06 -0.35 2.41
C MET A 51 4.81 0.66 1.30
N HIS A 52 5.87 1.06 0.59
CA HIS A 52 5.78 2.04 -0.48
C HIS A 52 5.08 1.50 -1.73
N GLY A 53 4.58 2.40 -2.57
CA GLY A 53 3.89 2.12 -3.82
C GLY A 53 4.83 1.87 -5.02
N GLY A 54 4.27 1.99 -6.19
CA GLY A 54 4.86 1.70 -7.47
C GLY A 54 4.17 0.49 -8.10
N PRO A 55 4.72 -0.75 -8.01
CA PRO A 55 5.94 -1.18 -7.32
C PRO A 55 7.22 -0.52 -7.87
N GLY A 56 8.25 -0.43 -7.02
CA GLY A 56 9.54 0.13 -7.43
C GLY A 56 9.72 1.63 -7.25
N ALA A 57 8.77 2.34 -6.61
CA ALA A 57 8.91 3.78 -6.36
C ALA A 57 9.99 4.12 -5.33
N GLY A 58 10.30 3.19 -4.41
CA GLY A 58 11.14 3.46 -3.26
C GLY A 58 10.40 4.18 -2.12
N SER A 59 10.98 4.16 -0.94
CA SER A 59 10.45 4.84 0.24
C SER A 59 10.82 6.32 0.23
N HIS A 60 10.01 7.14 0.90
CA HIS A 60 10.28 8.56 1.07
C HIS A 60 10.06 8.97 2.52
N SER A 61 11.04 9.65 3.11
CA SER A 61 10.99 10.07 4.53
C SER A 61 9.77 10.91 4.88
N SER A 62 9.22 11.66 3.92
CA SER A 62 7.98 12.43 4.14
C SER A 62 6.77 11.56 4.49
N SER A 63 6.80 10.25 4.21
CA SER A 63 5.74 9.34 4.64
C SER A 63 5.69 9.12 6.15
N ALA A 64 6.79 9.37 6.86
CA ALA A 64 6.83 9.31 8.31
C ALA A 64 6.03 10.42 9.00
N ARG A 65 5.73 11.53 8.32
CA ARG A 65 4.99 12.67 8.89
C ARG A 65 3.53 12.38 9.29
N PHE A 66 2.98 11.26 8.85
CA PHE A 66 1.64 10.84 9.27
C PHE A 66 1.60 10.38 10.73
N PHE A 67 2.74 10.16 11.37
CA PHE A 67 2.89 9.49 12.65
C PHE A 67 3.43 10.44 13.73
N ASN A 68 2.78 10.42 14.90
CA ASN A 68 3.28 11.15 16.06
C ASN A 68 4.64 10.57 16.50
N PRO A 69 5.74 11.37 16.49
CA PRO A 69 7.09 10.88 16.77
C PRO A 69 7.31 10.42 18.20
N GLN A 70 6.47 10.84 19.13
CA GLN A 70 6.56 10.42 20.53
C GLN A 70 5.88 9.08 20.78
N ARG A 71 4.94 8.71 19.90
CA ARG A 71 4.14 7.50 20.01
C ARG A 71 4.66 6.35 19.14
N TYR A 72 5.11 6.66 17.93
CA TYR A 72 5.39 5.64 16.93
C TYR A 72 6.90 5.44 16.70
N ARG A 73 7.26 4.19 16.44
CA ARG A 73 8.51 3.75 15.83
C ARG A 73 8.23 3.43 14.37
N VAL A 74 8.58 4.35 13.48
CA VAL A 74 8.24 4.26 12.05
C VAL A 74 9.38 3.62 11.28
N VAL A 75 9.10 2.51 10.60
CA VAL A 75 10.04 1.80 9.74
C VAL A 75 9.68 2.04 8.28
N LEU A 76 10.60 2.61 7.53
CA LEU A 76 10.58 2.71 6.08
C LEU A 76 11.58 1.71 5.51
N PHE A 77 11.28 1.09 4.39
CA PHE A 77 12.25 0.26 3.68
C PHE A 77 12.06 0.38 2.18
N ASP A 78 13.13 0.25 1.43
CA ASP A 78 13.09 0.16 -0.03
C ASP A 78 12.95 -1.31 -0.43
N GLN A 79 11.89 -1.64 -1.17
CA GLN A 79 11.67 -2.99 -1.68
C GLN A 79 12.79 -3.38 -2.64
N ARG A 80 12.91 -4.67 -2.96
CA ARG A 80 13.96 -5.20 -3.84
C ARG A 80 14.06 -4.43 -5.14
N GLY A 81 15.27 -4.12 -5.56
CA GLY A 81 15.56 -3.51 -6.84
C GLY A 81 15.39 -2.00 -6.92
N CYS A 82 14.90 -1.32 -5.87
CA CYS A 82 14.61 0.12 -5.92
C CYS A 82 15.22 0.91 -4.76
N GLY A 83 15.17 2.24 -4.88
CA GLY A 83 15.66 3.16 -3.88
C GLY A 83 17.16 2.98 -3.60
N LYS A 84 17.49 2.73 -2.34
CA LYS A 84 18.84 2.43 -1.85
C LYS A 84 19.09 0.93 -1.66
N SER A 85 18.07 0.08 -1.91
CA SER A 85 18.26 -1.39 -1.94
C SER A 85 19.06 -1.80 -3.16
N THR A 86 19.87 -2.86 -3.02
CA THR A 86 20.73 -3.37 -4.08
C THR A 86 20.49 -4.86 -4.35
N PRO A 87 20.76 -5.35 -5.58
CA PRO A 87 21.13 -4.61 -6.79
C PRO A 87 19.99 -3.71 -7.30
N SER A 88 20.29 -2.73 -8.17
CA SER A 88 19.33 -1.74 -8.65
C SER A 88 18.73 -2.13 -10.01
N ALA A 89 17.41 -2.01 -10.16
CA ALA A 89 16.77 -2.19 -11.46
C ALA A 89 17.03 -1.05 -12.46
N SER A 90 17.77 0.01 -12.07
CA SER A 90 18.26 1.04 -12.98
C SER A 90 19.52 0.64 -13.75
N ASP A 91 20.22 -0.42 -13.32
CA ASP A 91 21.44 -0.89 -13.96
C ASP A 91 21.16 -1.39 -15.38
N ASP A 92 22.17 -1.35 -16.26
CA ASP A 92 21.97 -1.78 -17.64
C ASP A 92 21.50 -3.23 -17.72
N ASP A 93 22.13 -4.13 -16.98
CA ASP A 93 21.61 -5.45 -16.70
C ASP A 93 20.82 -5.43 -15.38
N ALA A 94 19.50 -5.36 -15.50
CA ALA A 94 18.60 -5.39 -14.36
C ALA A 94 18.29 -6.82 -13.87
N THR A 95 18.85 -7.85 -14.51
CA THR A 95 18.56 -9.25 -14.16
C THR A 95 18.80 -9.57 -12.69
N PRO A 96 19.94 -9.15 -12.05
CA PRO A 96 20.15 -9.41 -10.62
C PRO A 96 19.08 -8.75 -9.73
N ALA A 97 18.65 -7.54 -10.07
CA ALA A 97 17.65 -6.79 -9.30
C ALA A 97 16.22 -7.36 -9.45
N LEU A 98 15.96 -8.08 -10.54
CA LEU A 98 14.66 -8.67 -10.85
C LEU A 98 14.60 -10.16 -10.50
N THR A 99 15.73 -10.84 -10.32
CA THR A 99 15.79 -12.22 -9.82
C THR A 99 15.33 -12.23 -8.35
N ASP A 100 14.59 -13.26 -7.92
CA ASP A 100 14.05 -13.37 -6.56
C ASP A 100 13.32 -12.10 -6.08
N ASN A 101 12.64 -11.42 -7.00
CA ASN A 101 11.87 -10.21 -6.74
C ASN A 101 10.42 -10.44 -7.12
N THR A 102 9.68 -11.04 -6.19
CA THR A 102 8.24 -11.36 -6.28
C THR A 102 7.55 -10.94 -4.99
N THR A 103 6.23 -10.92 -4.97
CA THR A 103 5.46 -10.56 -3.77
C THR A 103 5.79 -11.46 -2.58
N GLN A 104 6.01 -12.77 -2.79
CA GLN A 104 6.40 -13.65 -1.70
C GLN A 104 7.76 -13.24 -1.10
N HIS A 105 8.74 -12.94 -1.94
CA HIS A 105 10.04 -12.45 -1.46
C HIS A 105 9.93 -11.14 -0.67
N LEU A 106 9.04 -10.22 -1.08
CA LEU A 106 8.79 -8.98 -0.32
C LEU A 106 8.11 -9.26 1.04
N ILE A 107 7.24 -10.25 1.12
CA ILE A 107 6.63 -10.71 2.38
C ILE A 107 7.69 -11.28 3.32
N ASP A 108 8.61 -12.08 2.79
CA ASP A 108 9.72 -12.66 3.54
C ASP A 108 10.69 -11.59 4.02
N ASP A 109 10.98 -10.56 3.18
CA ASP A 109 11.79 -9.40 3.56
C ASP A 109 11.19 -8.63 4.73
N VAL A 110 9.87 -8.43 4.75
CA VAL A 110 9.17 -7.76 5.87
C VAL A 110 9.31 -8.59 7.15
N SER A 111 9.19 -9.91 7.06
CA SER A 111 9.35 -10.81 8.20
C SER A 111 10.78 -10.75 8.75
N ALA A 112 11.79 -10.83 7.87
CA ALA A 112 13.19 -10.72 8.25
C ALA A 112 13.55 -9.32 8.82
N LEU A 113 12.93 -8.25 8.28
CA LEU A 113 13.12 -6.90 8.80
C LEU A 113 12.55 -6.74 10.21
N ARG A 114 11.41 -7.39 10.52
CA ARG A 114 10.88 -7.44 11.89
C ARG A 114 11.85 -8.10 12.85
N ASP A 115 12.45 -9.21 12.44
CA ASP A 115 13.44 -9.96 13.27
C ASP A 115 14.70 -9.11 13.50
N GLU A 116 15.26 -8.52 12.43
CA GLU A 116 16.43 -7.62 12.50
C GLU A 116 16.21 -6.43 13.43
N LEU A 117 15.01 -5.86 13.40
CA LEU A 117 14.65 -4.71 14.21
C LEU A 117 14.09 -5.08 15.59
N ASN A 118 14.05 -6.36 15.95
CA ASN A 118 13.51 -6.88 17.21
C ASN A 118 12.04 -6.45 17.45
N ILE A 119 11.21 -6.49 16.40
CA ILE A 119 9.76 -6.24 16.50
C ILE A 119 9.07 -7.57 16.81
N ASN A 120 9.09 -7.98 18.07
CA ASN A 120 8.61 -9.30 18.51
C ASN A 120 7.09 -9.42 18.65
N GLY A 121 6.38 -8.29 18.74
CA GLY A 121 4.93 -8.25 18.87
C GLY A 121 4.21 -7.98 17.55
N LYS A 122 2.94 -7.58 17.67
CA LYS A 122 2.19 -7.06 16.54
C LYS A 122 2.72 -5.67 16.14
N MET A 123 2.48 -5.29 14.89
CA MET A 123 2.82 -3.96 14.37
C MET A 123 1.67 -3.40 13.54
N HIS A 124 1.60 -2.09 13.43
CA HIS A 124 0.76 -1.44 12.43
C HIS A 124 1.41 -1.60 11.05
N VAL A 125 0.60 -1.83 10.04
CA VAL A 125 1.05 -1.93 8.65
C VAL A 125 0.35 -0.85 7.84
N PHE A 126 1.14 0.04 7.24
CA PHE A 126 0.67 1.12 6.41
C PHE A 126 1.07 0.88 4.95
N GLY A 127 0.10 0.87 4.04
CA GLY A 127 0.36 0.65 2.61
C GLY A 127 -0.45 1.57 1.72
N GLY A 128 0.19 2.15 0.71
CA GLY A 128 -0.49 2.97 -0.29
C GLY A 128 -0.24 2.50 -1.72
N SER A 129 -1.28 2.52 -2.58
CA SER A 129 -1.15 2.07 -3.97
C SER A 129 -0.71 0.60 -4.03
N TRP A 130 0.32 0.23 -4.78
CA TRP A 130 0.94 -1.09 -4.71
C TRP A 130 1.27 -1.50 -3.26
N GLY A 131 1.71 -0.56 -2.42
CA GLY A 131 1.95 -0.85 -1.00
C GLY A 131 0.70 -1.35 -0.27
N SER A 132 -0.51 -1.01 -0.70
CA SER A 132 -1.74 -1.58 -0.14
C SER A 132 -1.94 -3.04 -0.54
N THR A 133 -1.56 -3.40 -1.76
CA THR A 133 -1.53 -4.81 -2.22
C THR A 133 -0.57 -5.63 -1.38
N LEU A 134 0.67 -5.13 -1.21
CA LEU A 134 1.69 -5.80 -0.40
C LEU A 134 1.27 -5.91 1.07
N ALA A 135 0.68 -4.85 1.65
CA ALA A 135 0.17 -4.85 3.01
C ALA A 135 -0.94 -5.89 3.22
N LEU A 136 -1.88 -6.00 2.28
CA LEU A 136 -2.92 -7.01 2.29
C LEU A 136 -2.34 -8.42 2.14
N ALA A 137 -1.43 -8.64 1.18
CA ALA A 137 -0.79 -9.93 0.97
C ALA A 137 0.03 -10.36 2.20
N TYR A 138 0.78 -9.45 2.80
CA TYR A 138 1.51 -9.70 4.05
C TYR A 138 0.55 -10.08 5.20
N ALA A 139 -0.53 -9.33 5.39
CA ALA A 139 -1.50 -9.60 6.44
C ALA A 139 -2.26 -10.92 6.23
N ILE A 140 -2.51 -11.30 4.98
CA ILE A 140 -3.06 -12.62 4.61
C ILE A 140 -2.07 -13.73 4.99
N ALA A 141 -0.77 -13.55 4.73
CA ALA A 141 0.26 -14.53 5.07
C ALA A 141 0.51 -14.61 6.59
N HIS A 142 0.58 -13.46 7.27
CA HIS A 142 0.99 -13.32 8.67
C HIS A 142 -0.02 -12.55 9.53
N PRO A 143 -1.31 -12.96 9.61
CA PRO A 143 -2.35 -12.20 10.30
C PRO A 143 -2.09 -11.99 11.80
N ALA A 144 -1.36 -12.92 12.43
CA ALA A 144 -1.03 -12.83 13.85
C ALA A 144 -0.03 -11.71 14.19
N THR A 145 0.70 -11.19 13.21
CA THR A 145 1.72 -10.15 13.40
C THR A 145 1.19 -8.73 13.17
N VAL A 146 -0.03 -8.60 12.66
CA VAL A 146 -0.64 -7.33 12.31
C VAL A 146 -1.56 -6.84 13.41
N GLN A 147 -1.33 -5.61 13.89
CA GLN A 147 -2.18 -4.92 14.85
C GLN A 147 -3.33 -4.22 14.14
N THR A 148 -3.02 -3.46 13.10
CA THR A 148 -3.99 -2.68 12.31
C THR A 148 -3.44 -2.52 10.90
N LEU A 149 -4.30 -2.57 9.90
CA LEU A 149 -3.99 -2.19 8.52
C LEU A 149 -4.48 -0.77 8.24
N ILE A 150 -3.62 0.06 7.67
CA ILE A 150 -3.95 1.40 7.17
C ILE A 150 -3.65 1.41 5.68
N LEU A 151 -4.70 1.46 4.87
CA LEU A 151 -4.64 1.34 3.42
C LEU A 151 -5.07 2.64 2.75
N ARG A 152 -4.24 3.15 1.81
CA ARG A 152 -4.55 4.33 1.03
C ARG A 152 -4.47 4.02 -0.47
N GLY A 153 -5.48 4.50 -1.26
CA GLY A 153 -5.50 4.27 -2.71
C GLY A 153 -5.39 2.78 -3.01
N VAL A 154 -6.36 2.01 -2.55
CA VAL A 154 -6.36 0.54 -2.62
C VAL A 154 -6.14 0.07 -4.05
N PHE A 155 -5.18 -0.81 -4.24
CA PHE A 155 -4.90 -1.52 -5.47
C PHE A 155 -5.04 -3.03 -5.23
N LEU A 156 -5.95 -3.69 -5.96
CA LEU A 156 -6.19 -5.13 -5.81
C LEU A 156 -5.36 -5.97 -6.79
N CYS A 157 -4.72 -5.32 -7.75
CA CYS A 157 -3.85 -5.93 -8.76
C CYS A 157 -4.52 -7.03 -9.61
N ARG A 158 -5.84 -6.94 -9.80
CA ARG A 158 -6.58 -7.80 -10.72
C ARG A 158 -6.37 -7.34 -12.16
N ARG A 159 -6.62 -8.21 -13.12
CA ARG A 159 -6.54 -7.87 -14.54
C ARG A 159 -7.30 -6.59 -14.88
N ALA A 160 -8.55 -6.48 -14.43
CA ALA A 160 -9.38 -5.31 -14.68
C ALA A 160 -8.82 -4.02 -14.07
N ASP A 161 -8.12 -4.10 -12.92
CA ASP A 161 -7.51 -2.95 -12.26
C ASP A 161 -6.30 -2.44 -13.04
N VAL A 162 -5.51 -3.37 -13.58
CA VAL A 162 -4.35 -3.08 -14.44
C VAL A 162 -4.81 -2.53 -15.78
N ASP A 163 -5.79 -3.15 -16.41
CA ASP A 163 -6.30 -2.75 -17.72
C ASP A 163 -6.99 -1.38 -17.65
N TYR A 164 -7.68 -1.04 -16.56
CA TYR A 164 -8.22 0.29 -16.33
C TYR A 164 -7.17 1.40 -16.45
N PHE A 165 -5.98 1.15 -15.91
CA PHE A 165 -4.91 2.15 -15.88
C PHE A 165 -3.99 2.10 -17.12
N PHE A 166 -3.64 0.91 -17.59
CA PHE A 166 -2.63 0.73 -18.63
C PHE A 166 -3.17 0.41 -20.01
N GLN A 167 -4.34 -0.24 -20.14
CA GLN A 167 -4.82 -0.67 -21.45
C GLN A 167 -5.67 0.39 -22.13
N GLY A 168 -6.67 0.90 -21.43
CA GLY A 168 -7.63 1.83 -22.03
C GLY A 168 -8.09 1.35 -23.40
N ASN A 169 -8.18 2.28 -24.33
CA ASN A 169 -8.54 2.03 -25.72
C ASN A 169 -7.32 2.16 -26.68
N ALA A 170 -6.15 1.68 -26.23
CA ALA A 170 -4.89 1.95 -26.93
C ALA A 170 -4.86 1.49 -28.39
N ALA A 171 -5.47 0.34 -28.70
CA ALA A 171 -5.51 -0.20 -30.06
C ALA A 171 -6.54 0.53 -30.93
N GLU A 172 -7.74 0.77 -30.41
CA GLU A 172 -8.85 1.42 -31.13
C GLU A 172 -8.61 2.91 -31.32
N PHE A 173 -8.03 3.59 -30.33
CA PHE A 173 -7.67 4.99 -30.41
C PHE A 173 -6.67 5.30 -31.54
N ALA A 174 -5.83 4.35 -31.88
CA ALA A 174 -4.91 4.44 -32.99
C ALA A 174 -5.65 4.26 -34.36
N ALA A 175 -6.74 3.51 -34.40
CA ALA A 175 -7.51 3.18 -35.60
C ALA A 175 -8.64 4.19 -35.87
N ASP A 176 -9.39 4.56 -34.84
CA ASP A 176 -10.51 5.49 -34.90
C ASP A 176 -10.61 6.35 -33.62
N PRO A 177 -10.20 7.63 -33.65
CA PRO A 177 -10.29 8.52 -32.49
C PRO A 177 -11.73 8.80 -32.02
N LEU A 178 -12.75 8.43 -32.80
CA LEU A 178 -14.18 8.60 -32.47
C LEU A 178 -14.82 7.29 -31.97
N ALA A 179 -14.06 6.19 -31.88
CA ALA A 179 -14.57 4.94 -31.31
C ALA A 179 -15.05 5.16 -29.89
N MET A 180 -16.13 4.47 -29.49
CA MET A 180 -16.65 4.53 -28.11
C MET A 180 -15.58 4.06 -27.14
N PRO A 181 -15.16 4.91 -26.22
CA PRO A 181 -14.05 4.59 -25.34
C PRO A 181 -14.41 3.52 -24.34
N MET A 182 -13.52 2.54 -24.16
CA MET A 182 -13.55 1.65 -22.99
C MET A 182 -13.27 2.45 -21.71
N PRO A 183 -13.93 2.16 -20.57
CA PRO A 183 -13.63 2.84 -19.32
C PRO A 183 -12.16 2.72 -18.94
N GLY A 184 -11.52 3.84 -18.63
CA GLY A 184 -10.11 3.87 -18.24
C GLY A 184 -9.63 5.26 -17.84
N ALA A 185 -8.50 5.33 -17.17
CA ALA A 185 -7.89 6.57 -16.67
C ALA A 185 -7.57 7.57 -17.81
N TYR A 186 -7.32 7.10 -19.02
CA TYR A 186 -6.98 7.89 -20.19
C TYR A 186 -8.07 8.89 -20.61
N LEU A 187 -9.33 8.65 -20.22
CA LEU A 187 -10.46 9.57 -20.52
C LEU A 187 -10.28 10.95 -19.88
N ASP A 188 -9.64 10.99 -18.72
CA ASP A 188 -9.41 12.25 -18.00
C ASP A 188 -8.08 12.92 -18.39
N PHE A 189 -7.13 12.17 -18.99
CA PHE A 189 -5.80 12.65 -19.36
C PHE A 189 -5.40 12.26 -20.79
N PRO A 190 -6.17 12.66 -21.83
CA PRO A 190 -5.98 12.16 -23.19
C PRO A 190 -4.62 12.55 -23.81
N THR A 191 -4.07 13.71 -23.45
CA THR A 191 -2.76 14.15 -23.94
C THR A 191 -1.62 13.33 -23.30
N ALA A 192 -1.63 13.15 -21.99
CA ALA A 192 -0.64 12.34 -21.29
C ALA A 192 -0.71 10.88 -21.73
N TRP A 193 -1.92 10.36 -21.94
CA TRP A 193 -2.15 9.02 -22.48
C TRP A 193 -1.52 8.84 -23.85
N ARG A 194 -1.73 9.79 -24.77
CA ARG A 194 -1.15 9.74 -26.11
C ARG A 194 0.38 9.65 -26.04
N HIS A 195 1.02 10.51 -25.24
CA HIS A 195 2.47 10.48 -25.07
C HIS A 195 2.97 9.13 -24.51
N PHE A 196 2.19 8.52 -23.60
CA PHE A 196 2.49 7.20 -23.05
C PHE A 196 2.36 6.09 -24.10
N VAL A 197 1.26 6.06 -24.86
CA VAL A 197 1.01 5.01 -25.85
C VAL A 197 1.96 5.12 -27.06
N ASP A 198 2.40 6.34 -27.42
CA ASP A 198 3.27 6.57 -28.58
C ASP A 198 4.66 5.95 -28.47
N VAL A 199 5.12 5.61 -27.25
CA VAL A 199 6.39 4.87 -27.06
C VAL A 199 6.25 3.37 -27.29
N ILE A 200 5.02 2.86 -27.44
CA ILE A 200 4.69 1.45 -27.66
C ILE A 200 4.44 1.25 -29.16
N PRO A 201 5.11 0.28 -29.81
CA PRO A 201 4.86 -0.05 -31.21
C PRO A 201 3.37 -0.33 -31.46
N PRO A 202 2.78 0.15 -32.56
CA PRO A 202 1.36 -0.05 -32.84
C PRO A 202 0.87 -1.49 -32.75
N GLU A 203 1.69 -2.44 -33.20
CA GLU A 203 1.43 -3.89 -33.17
C GLU A 203 1.36 -4.46 -31.74
N ASP A 204 1.93 -3.77 -30.76
CA ASP A 204 1.95 -4.20 -29.35
C ASP A 204 0.88 -3.50 -28.49
N ARG A 205 0.13 -2.55 -29.05
CA ARG A 205 -0.90 -1.76 -28.32
C ARG A 205 -2.15 -2.57 -27.97
N GLY A 206 -2.31 -3.77 -28.55
CA GLY A 206 -3.38 -4.70 -28.18
C GLY A 206 -3.26 -5.25 -26.75
N ASP A 207 -2.04 -5.28 -26.19
CA ASP A 207 -1.75 -5.53 -24.78
C ASP A 207 -0.58 -4.64 -24.34
N VAL A 208 -0.90 -3.46 -23.83
CA VAL A 208 0.07 -2.40 -23.49
C VAL A 208 1.13 -2.91 -22.48
N VAL A 209 0.72 -3.65 -21.46
CA VAL A 209 1.64 -4.20 -20.45
C VAL A 209 2.61 -5.19 -21.08
N LYS A 210 2.13 -6.03 -21.99
CA LYS A 210 2.98 -6.96 -22.75
C LYS A 210 3.93 -6.24 -23.69
N GLY A 211 3.45 -5.17 -24.37
CA GLY A 211 4.29 -4.31 -25.21
C GLY A 211 5.42 -3.65 -24.41
N LEU A 212 5.13 -3.15 -23.21
CA LEU A 212 6.14 -2.62 -22.30
C LEU A 212 7.11 -3.69 -21.84
N ALA A 213 6.63 -4.89 -21.50
CA ALA A 213 7.48 -6.01 -21.08
C ALA A 213 8.48 -6.41 -22.17
N LYS A 214 8.09 -6.38 -23.45
CA LYS A 214 9.01 -6.58 -24.58
C LYS A 214 10.12 -5.53 -24.60
N ALA A 215 9.80 -4.26 -24.35
CA ALA A 215 10.80 -3.19 -24.35
C ALA A 215 11.87 -3.38 -23.27
N PHE A 216 11.52 -4.01 -22.12
CA PHE A 216 12.44 -4.28 -21.00
C PHE A 216 12.99 -5.71 -20.98
N SER A 217 12.79 -6.52 -22.02
CA SER A 217 13.14 -7.94 -22.02
C SER A 217 14.63 -8.26 -22.09
N ALA A 218 15.47 -7.30 -22.51
CA ALA A 218 16.90 -7.48 -22.64
C ALA A 218 17.68 -6.22 -22.23
N PRO A 219 18.91 -6.37 -21.73
CA PRO A 219 19.79 -5.23 -21.47
C PRO A 219 20.17 -4.52 -22.77
N PRO A 220 20.31 -3.18 -22.75
CA PRO A 220 20.71 -2.41 -23.92
C PRO A 220 22.17 -2.74 -24.29
N ARG A 221 22.41 -2.86 -25.59
CA ARG A 221 23.76 -3.15 -26.15
C ARG A 221 24.40 -1.92 -26.77
N THR A 222 23.60 -0.88 -27.00
CA THR A 222 24.04 0.38 -27.63
C THR A 222 23.43 1.57 -26.88
N ASP A 223 24.05 2.76 -27.04
CA ASP A 223 23.52 4.00 -26.45
C ASP A 223 22.13 4.31 -26.97
N ALA A 224 21.85 4.07 -28.25
CA ALA A 224 20.53 4.26 -28.84
C ALA A 224 19.45 3.36 -28.23
N GLU A 225 19.79 2.09 -27.91
CA GLU A 225 18.88 1.19 -27.19
C GLU A 225 18.65 1.66 -25.75
N ARG A 226 19.72 2.15 -25.09
CA ARG A 226 19.60 2.73 -23.74
C ARG A 226 18.71 3.97 -23.73
N GLU A 227 18.89 4.89 -24.65
CA GLU A 227 18.05 6.08 -24.81
C GLU A 227 16.57 5.70 -25.05
N ARG A 228 16.31 4.69 -25.88
CA ARG A 228 14.97 4.17 -26.11
C ARG A 228 14.36 3.60 -24.82
N LEU A 229 15.10 2.82 -24.03
CA LEU A 229 14.64 2.30 -22.72
C LEU A 229 14.28 3.44 -21.76
N VAL A 230 15.17 4.44 -21.66
CA VAL A 230 14.93 5.62 -20.80
C VAL A 230 13.66 6.36 -21.26
N LYS A 231 13.44 6.50 -22.59
CA LYS A 231 12.24 7.14 -23.13
C LYS A 231 10.97 6.37 -22.72
N VAL A 232 10.96 5.03 -22.87
CA VAL A 232 9.82 4.19 -22.48
C VAL A 232 9.58 4.28 -20.97
N ALA A 233 10.63 4.17 -20.17
CA ALA A 233 10.53 4.26 -18.72
C ALA A 233 10.01 5.63 -18.25
N SER A 234 10.52 6.72 -18.85
CA SER A 234 10.05 8.08 -18.56
C SER A 234 8.59 8.28 -18.92
N ALA A 235 8.12 7.70 -20.02
CA ALA A 235 6.72 7.77 -20.41
C ALA A 235 5.81 7.06 -19.41
N CYS A 236 6.21 5.88 -18.88
CA CYS A 236 5.47 5.18 -17.84
C CYS A 236 5.32 6.02 -16.57
N VAL A 237 6.42 6.59 -16.07
CA VAL A 237 6.43 7.40 -14.85
C VAL A 237 5.64 8.71 -15.05
N SER A 238 5.77 9.33 -16.21
CA SER A 238 5.03 10.55 -16.53
C SER A 238 3.52 10.31 -16.63
N TRP A 239 3.11 9.18 -17.18
CA TRP A 239 1.70 8.76 -17.22
C TRP A 239 1.12 8.62 -15.81
N GLU A 240 1.77 7.84 -14.94
CA GLU A 240 1.35 7.69 -13.54
C GLU A 240 1.34 9.04 -12.82
N GLY A 241 2.39 9.82 -13.00
CA GLY A 241 2.49 11.15 -12.43
C GLY A 241 1.36 12.08 -12.85
N SER A 242 0.87 12.00 -14.09
CA SER A 242 -0.25 12.82 -14.58
C SER A 242 -1.57 12.47 -13.90
N ALA A 243 -1.80 11.18 -13.65
CA ALA A 243 -3.04 10.68 -13.05
C ALA A 243 -3.05 10.72 -11.50
N SER A 244 -1.90 11.01 -10.86
CA SER A 244 -1.75 10.84 -9.40
C SER A 244 -2.34 11.96 -8.56
N ARG A 245 -2.61 13.14 -9.11
CA ARG A 245 -3.11 14.31 -8.35
C ARG A 245 -4.31 14.92 -9.02
N LEU A 246 -5.27 15.36 -8.21
CA LEU A 246 -6.48 16.03 -8.70
C LEU A 246 -6.15 17.35 -9.40
N ASN A 247 -5.29 18.18 -8.80
CA ASN A 247 -4.87 19.48 -9.30
C ASN A 247 -3.39 19.44 -9.68
N ARG A 248 -3.09 18.88 -10.83
CA ARG A 248 -1.75 18.95 -11.39
C ARG A 248 -1.74 19.91 -12.58
N ASP A 249 -0.78 20.82 -12.62
CA ASP A 249 -0.47 21.55 -13.84
C ASP A 249 0.14 20.57 -14.85
N GLU A 250 -0.60 20.28 -15.91
CA GLU A 250 -0.18 19.39 -16.98
C GLU A 250 1.08 19.88 -17.72
N ASN A 251 1.40 21.18 -17.58
CA ASN A 251 2.58 21.80 -18.17
C ASN A 251 3.81 21.78 -17.26
N SER A 252 3.68 21.32 -16.02
CA SER A 252 4.78 21.27 -15.04
C SER A 252 5.65 20.00 -15.12
N HIS A 253 5.76 19.37 -16.30
CA HIS A 253 6.51 18.14 -16.49
C HIS A 253 8.03 18.40 -16.55
N GLY A 254 8.69 18.37 -15.37
CA GLY A 254 10.11 18.08 -15.32
C GLY A 254 10.35 16.64 -15.82
N GLN A 255 11.41 16.42 -16.61
CA GLN A 255 11.82 15.07 -16.99
C GLN A 255 12.11 14.27 -15.70
N PRO A 256 11.53 13.07 -15.51
CA PRO A 256 11.83 12.26 -14.35
C PRO A 256 13.32 11.89 -14.33
N ASN A 257 13.88 11.73 -13.14
CA ASN A 257 15.24 11.21 -13.00
C ASN A 257 15.35 9.85 -13.71
N GLN A 258 16.32 9.69 -14.60
CA GLN A 258 16.45 8.51 -15.45
C GLN A 258 16.60 7.21 -14.66
N LYS A 259 17.40 7.22 -13.58
CA LYS A 259 17.55 6.04 -12.71
C LYS A 259 16.25 5.67 -12.05
N TYR A 260 15.52 6.66 -11.52
CA TYR A 260 14.20 6.45 -10.95
C TYR A 260 13.23 5.90 -11.98
N ALA A 261 13.17 6.48 -13.17
CA ALA A 261 12.27 6.05 -14.23
C ALA A 261 12.53 4.59 -14.65
N LEU A 262 13.80 4.23 -14.90
CA LEU A 262 14.20 2.86 -15.25
C LEU A 262 13.82 1.88 -14.15
N THR A 263 14.15 2.21 -12.90
CA THR A 263 13.82 1.37 -11.74
C THR A 263 12.32 1.13 -11.62
N ALA A 264 11.54 2.22 -11.54
CA ALA A 264 10.10 2.15 -11.34
C ALA A 264 9.41 1.42 -12.49
N ALA A 265 9.71 1.77 -13.75
CA ALA A 265 9.06 1.15 -14.90
C ALA A 265 9.39 -0.33 -15.06
N ARG A 266 10.64 -0.75 -14.88
CA ARG A 266 11.03 -2.17 -15.02
C ARG A 266 10.38 -3.05 -13.96
N ILE A 267 10.37 -2.60 -12.70
CA ILE A 267 9.73 -3.35 -11.61
C ILE A 267 8.21 -3.35 -11.81
N LEU A 268 7.61 -2.18 -12.07
CA LEU A 268 6.18 -2.06 -12.32
C LEU A 268 5.70 -3.02 -13.41
N VAL A 269 6.32 -2.95 -14.60
CA VAL A 269 5.94 -3.77 -15.75
C VAL A 269 6.11 -5.26 -15.46
N ARG A 270 7.21 -5.65 -14.78
CA ARG A 270 7.42 -7.04 -14.35
C ARG A 270 6.33 -7.52 -13.42
N TYR A 271 5.90 -6.71 -12.47
CA TYR A 271 4.81 -7.09 -11.56
C TYR A 271 3.47 -7.15 -12.30
N MET A 272 3.16 -6.16 -13.13
CA MET A 272 1.86 -6.11 -13.83
C MET A 272 1.69 -7.25 -14.85
N ILE A 273 2.76 -7.62 -15.58
CA ILE A 273 2.69 -8.75 -16.53
C ILE A 273 2.55 -10.11 -15.85
N ASN A 274 2.95 -10.20 -14.57
CA ASN A 274 2.86 -11.41 -13.75
C ASN A 274 1.75 -11.30 -12.67
N GLY A 275 0.70 -10.48 -12.86
CA GLY A 275 -0.42 -10.36 -11.91
C GLY A 275 0.01 -10.04 -10.48
N GLY A 276 1.05 -9.22 -10.30
CA GLY A 276 1.62 -8.89 -9.01
C GLY A 276 2.34 -10.05 -8.32
N PHE A 277 2.60 -11.17 -9.00
CA PHE A 277 3.06 -12.42 -8.38
C PHE A 277 2.18 -12.85 -7.21
N LEU A 278 0.88 -12.57 -7.31
CA LEU A 278 -0.14 -12.99 -6.37
C LEU A 278 -0.66 -14.36 -6.77
N GLY A 279 -0.57 -15.34 -5.85
CA GLY A 279 -0.97 -16.72 -6.10
C GLY A 279 -0.25 -17.67 -5.15
N ALA A 280 -0.76 -18.88 -5.02
CA ALA A 280 -0.25 -19.87 -4.07
C ALA A 280 1.19 -20.33 -4.35
N ASP A 281 1.62 -20.26 -5.61
CA ASP A 281 2.94 -20.68 -6.08
C ASP A 281 3.89 -19.51 -6.39
N GLY A 282 3.41 -18.27 -6.24
CA GLY A 282 4.20 -17.07 -6.60
C GLY A 282 4.49 -16.95 -8.11
N ALA A 283 3.92 -17.83 -8.95
CA ALA A 283 4.13 -17.80 -10.40
C ALA A 283 3.46 -16.60 -11.06
N GLY A 284 2.40 -16.10 -10.43
CA GLY A 284 1.65 -14.92 -10.88
C GLY A 284 0.67 -15.25 -12.01
N ASP A 285 -0.58 -14.93 -11.78
CA ASP A 285 -1.65 -15.01 -12.78
C ASP A 285 -2.27 -13.63 -12.94
N ARG A 286 -2.31 -13.08 -14.15
CA ARG A 286 -2.93 -11.77 -14.44
C ARG A 286 -4.44 -11.76 -14.14
N ASP A 287 -5.09 -12.91 -14.25
CA ASP A 287 -6.52 -13.05 -13.99
C ASP A 287 -6.84 -13.42 -12.53
N ASN A 288 -5.85 -13.34 -11.62
CA ASN A 288 -6.01 -13.63 -10.21
C ASN A 288 -7.00 -12.69 -9.51
N ASN A 289 -7.59 -13.19 -8.43
CA ASN A 289 -8.38 -12.43 -7.48
C ASN A 289 -7.88 -12.66 -6.04
N TYR A 290 -6.60 -12.94 -5.90
CA TYR A 290 -5.95 -13.48 -4.70
C TYR A 290 -6.34 -12.76 -3.40
N ILE A 291 -6.32 -11.43 -3.38
CA ILE A 291 -6.65 -10.66 -2.18
C ILE A 291 -8.09 -10.94 -1.71
N LEU A 292 -9.06 -10.89 -2.63
CA LEU A 292 -10.47 -11.09 -2.29
C LEU A 292 -10.77 -12.55 -1.95
N ASP A 293 -10.12 -13.51 -2.61
CA ASP A 293 -10.30 -14.94 -2.35
C ASP A 293 -9.77 -15.36 -0.96
N HIS A 294 -8.81 -14.61 -0.42
CA HIS A 294 -8.22 -14.89 0.90
C HIS A 294 -8.68 -13.91 1.99
N ILE A 295 -9.69 -13.06 1.71
CA ILE A 295 -10.12 -11.96 2.57
C ILE A 295 -10.55 -12.40 3.98
N ALA A 296 -11.07 -13.61 4.11
CA ALA A 296 -11.52 -14.18 5.39
C ALA A 296 -10.39 -14.28 6.44
N ARG A 297 -9.13 -14.35 6.01
CA ARG A 297 -7.96 -14.36 6.91
C ARG A 297 -7.76 -13.02 7.64
N LEU A 298 -8.35 -11.94 7.14
CA LEU A 298 -8.29 -10.60 7.70
C LEU A 298 -9.45 -10.27 8.64
N LYS A 299 -10.34 -11.23 8.93
CA LYS A 299 -11.58 -11.04 9.70
C LYS A 299 -11.40 -10.34 11.05
N HIS A 300 -10.28 -10.56 11.73
CA HIS A 300 -10.04 -10.07 13.09
C HIS A 300 -9.06 -8.87 13.14
N ILE A 301 -8.62 -8.37 12.00
CA ILE A 301 -7.69 -7.24 11.93
C ILE A 301 -8.49 -5.95 11.74
N PRO A 302 -8.34 -4.94 12.60
CA PRO A 302 -8.87 -3.61 12.35
C PRO A 302 -8.27 -3.03 11.07
N ILE A 303 -9.11 -2.52 10.17
CA ILE A 303 -8.69 -2.02 8.86
C ILE A 303 -9.26 -0.62 8.64
N HIS A 304 -8.38 0.33 8.29
CA HIS A 304 -8.75 1.67 7.89
C HIS A 304 -8.41 1.85 6.42
N VAL A 305 -9.41 2.17 5.60
CA VAL A 305 -9.27 2.42 4.17
C VAL A 305 -9.52 3.90 3.92
N VAL A 306 -8.53 4.60 3.33
CA VAL A 306 -8.64 5.98 2.87
C VAL A 306 -8.47 5.99 1.35
N HIS A 307 -9.45 6.53 0.62
CA HIS A 307 -9.40 6.50 -0.84
C HIS A 307 -9.93 7.82 -1.42
N GLY A 308 -9.22 8.36 -2.40
CA GLY A 308 -9.66 9.54 -3.13
C GLY A 308 -10.82 9.21 -4.07
N ARG A 309 -11.89 10.01 -4.02
CA ARG A 309 -13.04 9.84 -4.95
C ARG A 309 -12.63 9.97 -6.41
N TYR A 310 -11.63 10.80 -6.67
CA TYR A 310 -11.15 11.11 -8.02
C TYR A 310 -9.81 10.43 -8.33
N ASP A 311 -9.50 9.34 -7.61
CA ASP A 311 -8.31 8.53 -7.87
C ASP A 311 -8.44 7.87 -9.25
N ARG A 312 -7.51 8.24 -10.16
CA ARG A 312 -7.46 7.74 -11.54
C ARG A 312 -6.32 6.76 -11.78
N VAL A 313 -5.49 6.52 -10.75
CA VAL A 313 -4.50 5.44 -10.77
C VAL A 313 -5.15 4.14 -10.28
N CYS A 314 -5.68 4.17 -9.05
CA CYS A 314 -6.44 3.07 -8.47
C CYS A 314 -7.89 3.50 -8.32
N HIS A 315 -8.74 3.12 -9.28
CA HIS A 315 -10.12 3.59 -9.26
C HIS A 315 -10.88 3.18 -7.99
N LEU A 316 -11.75 4.08 -7.50
CA LEU A 316 -12.51 3.93 -6.25
C LEU A 316 -13.21 2.58 -6.09
N TYR A 317 -13.68 1.95 -7.18
CA TYR A 317 -14.37 0.66 -7.11
C TYR A 317 -13.54 -0.45 -6.48
N GLN A 318 -12.20 -0.35 -6.49
CA GLN A 318 -11.31 -1.32 -5.86
C GLN A 318 -11.45 -1.27 -4.34
N ALA A 319 -11.49 -0.06 -3.76
CA ALA A 319 -11.74 0.12 -2.33
C ALA A 319 -13.15 -0.34 -1.94
N GLU A 320 -14.16 -0.04 -2.76
CA GLU A 320 -15.54 -0.52 -2.56
C GLU A 320 -15.60 -2.05 -2.54
N ALA A 321 -14.94 -2.71 -3.51
CA ALA A 321 -14.89 -4.17 -3.59
C ALA A 321 -14.21 -4.78 -2.35
N LEU A 322 -13.07 -4.21 -1.93
CA LEU A 322 -12.35 -4.65 -0.72
C LEU A 322 -13.21 -4.52 0.53
N VAL A 323 -13.78 -3.33 0.75
CA VAL A 323 -14.58 -3.03 1.96
C VAL A 323 -15.81 -3.93 2.04
N ARG A 324 -16.48 -4.14 0.91
CA ARG A 324 -17.62 -5.07 0.84
C ARG A 324 -17.19 -6.49 1.20
N ALA A 325 -16.14 -7.01 0.56
CA ALA A 325 -15.65 -8.36 0.82
C ALA A 325 -15.22 -8.57 2.27
N LEU A 326 -14.56 -7.58 2.90
CA LEU A 326 -14.19 -7.62 4.31
C LEU A 326 -15.41 -7.71 5.23
N ARG A 327 -16.44 -6.90 4.97
CA ARG A 327 -17.69 -6.91 5.74
C ARG A 327 -18.47 -8.22 5.55
N ASP A 328 -18.56 -8.71 4.32
CA ASP A 328 -19.20 -9.99 4.00
C ASP A 328 -18.48 -11.18 4.66
N ALA A 329 -17.15 -11.10 4.82
CA ALA A 329 -16.36 -12.05 5.59
C ALA A 329 -16.50 -11.91 7.11
N GLY A 330 -17.29 -10.94 7.59
CA GLY A 330 -17.56 -10.71 9.01
C GLY A 330 -16.51 -9.87 9.72
N ASN A 331 -15.73 -9.07 9.02
CA ASN A 331 -14.87 -8.06 9.66
C ASN A 331 -15.69 -6.83 10.03
N ASN A 332 -15.99 -6.67 11.34
CA ASN A 332 -16.77 -5.55 11.89
C ASN A 332 -15.91 -4.32 12.25
N ALA A 333 -14.59 -4.38 12.06
CA ALA A 333 -13.65 -3.32 12.40
C ALA A 333 -13.07 -2.64 11.13
N VAL A 334 -13.90 -2.50 10.09
CA VAL A 334 -13.54 -1.82 8.84
C VAL A 334 -14.07 -0.40 8.83
N ASN A 335 -13.14 0.57 8.84
CA ASN A 335 -13.43 1.98 8.68
C ASN A 335 -13.08 2.42 7.26
N TYR A 336 -14.00 3.07 6.56
CA TYR A 336 -13.84 3.48 5.18
C TYR A 336 -14.09 4.97 5.02
N PHE A 337 -13.12 5.68 4.47
CA PHE A 337 -13.12 7.12 4.28
C PHE A 337 -12.85 7.46 2.82
N ILE A 338 -13.81 8.14 2.19
CA ILE A 338 -13.69 8.65 0.83
C ILE A 338 -13.39 10.14 0.93
N THR A 339 -12.27 10.57 0.34
CA THR A 339 -11.83 11.96 0.32
C THR A 339 -12.08 12.62 -1.03
N THR A 340 -12.19 13.95 -1.09
CA THR A 340 -12.25 14.73 -2.33
C THR A 340 -10.86 14.96 -2.90
N ALA A 341 -10.14 13.87 -3.14
CA ALA A 341 -8.75 13.85 -3.57
C ALA A 341 -8.57 12.87 -4.75
N GLY A 342 -7.43 12.97 -5.42
CA GLY A 342 -6.92 11.96 -6.36
C GLY A 342 -6.17 10.84 -5.64
N HIS A 343 -5.09 10.34 -6.30
CA HIS A 343 -4.31 9.22 -5.79
C HIS A 343 -3.33 9.59 -4.68
N SER A 344 -2.79 10.81 -4.66
CA SER A 344 -1.69 11.16 -3.75
C SER A 344 -2.11 11.19 -2.28
N SER A 345 -1.30 10.55 -1.42
CA SER A 345 -1.47 10.63 0.05
C SER A 345 -1.22 12.03 0.62
N PHE A 346 -0.61 12.91 -0.16
CA PHE A 346 -0.25 14.28 0.23
C PHE A 346 -1.28 15.33 -0.19
N GLU A 347 -2.40 14.93 -0.78
CA GLU A 347 -3.52 15.84 -0.98
C GLU A 347 -4.19 16.16 0.37
N PRO A 348 -4.61 17.42 0.60
CA PRO A 348 -4.92 17.94 1.93
C PRO A 348 -5.88 17.09 2.75
N GLU A 349 -6.99 16.65 2.14
CA GLU A 349 -8.00 15.87 2.86
C GLU A 349 -7.50 14.46 3.18
N THR A 350 -6.80 13.81 2.23
CA THR A 350 -6.21 12.48 2.43
C THR A 350 -5.12 12.53 3.50
N ASP A 351 -4.22 13.50 3.43
CA ASP A 351 -3.18 13.73 4.43
C ASP A 351 -3.77 13.93 5.84
N THR A 352 -4.75 14.81 5.95
CA THR A 352 -5.43 15.07 7.22
C THR A 352 -6.09 13.80 7.76
N ARG A 353 -6.80 13.05 6.92
CA ARG A 353 -7.48 11.81 7.33
C ARG A 353 -6.50 10.75 7.81
N LEU A 354 -5.39 10.54 7.12
CA LEU A 354 -4.37 9.57 7.52
C LEU A 354 -3.76 9.93 8.88
N ARG A 355 -3.43 11.20 9.11
CA ARG A 355 -2.91 11.68 10.41
C ARG A 355 -3.96 11.54 11.52
N THR A 356 -5.21 11.86 11.25
CA THR A 356 -6.31 11.70 12.21
C THR A 356 -6.43 10.23 12.64
N ILE A 357 -6.47 9.30 11.69
CA ILE A 357 -6.51 7.87 11.99
C ILE A 357 -5.35 7.48 12.91
N MET A 358 -4.11 7.84 12.55
CA MET A 358 -2.94 7.44 13.33
C MET A 358 -2.93 8.03 14.74
N ASN A 359 -3.48 9.23 14.92
CA ASN A 359 -3.58 9.85 16.24
C ASN A 359 -4.70 9.23 17.10
N GLU A 360 -5.78 8.76 16.49
CA GLU A 360 -6.98 8.23 17.16
C GLU A 360 -6.93 6.71 17.40
N LEU A 361 -5.96 5.98 16.82
CA LEU A 361 -5.82 4.54 17.09
C LEU A 361 -5.68 4.32 18.61
N PRO A 362 -6.35 3.29 19.18
CA PRO A 362 -6.10 2.90 20.56
C PRO A 362 -4.61 2.55 20.76
N PRO A 363 -4.02 2.90 21.92
CA PRO A 363 -2.66 2.47 22.22
C PRO A 363 -2.52 0.95 22.18
N MET A 364 -1.37 0.47 21.70
CA MET A 364 -1.05 -0.95 21.77
C MET A 364 -0.84 -1.35 23.22
N ILE A 365 -1.55 -2.38 23.67
CA ILE A 365 -1.37 -2.92 25.01
C ILE A 365 -0.09 -3.76 24.99
N SER A 366 0.87 -3.46 25.86
CA SER A 366 2.07 -4.29 25.98
C SER A 366 1.70 -5.72 26.38
N PRO A 367 2.48 -6.75 25.98
CA PRO A 367 2.25 -8.13 26.40
C PRO A 367 2.15 -8.28 27.93
N GLU A 368 2.92 -7.51 28.69
CA GLU A 368 2.90 -7.47 30.14
C GLU A 368 1.59 -6.88 30.69
N ALA A 369 1.13 -5.75 30.10
CA ALA A 369 -0.14 -5.14 30.46
C ALA A 369 -1.34 -6.04 30.09
N ALA A 370 -1.28 -6.75 28.96
CA ALA A 370 -2.29 -7.72 28.58
C ALA A 370 -2.37 -8.92 29.54
N LEU A 371 -1.23 -9.39 30.05
CA LEU A 371 -1.17 -10.45 31.07
C LEU A 371 -1.73 -9.96 32.41
N LEU A 372 -1.46 -8.73 32.80
CA LEU A 372 -2.02 -8.14 34.02
C LEU A 372 -3.54 -7.99 33.93
N GLN A 373 -4.06 -7.49 32.81
CA GLN A 373 -5.51 -7.37 32.58
C GLN A 373 -6.21 -8.74 32.56
N SER A 374 -5.61 -9.76 31.94
CA SER A 374 -6.17 -11.12 31.96
C SER A 374 -6.15 -11.75 33.36
N GLY A 375 -5.09 -11.51 34.13
CA GLY A 375 -4.98 -11.95 35.52
C GLY A 375 -5.94 -11.21 36.45
N GLU A 376 -6.27 -9.97 36.22
CA GLU A 376 -7.31 -9.23 36.96
C GLU A 376 -8.73 -9.70 36.60
N MET A 377 -9.00 -9.96 35.29
CA MET A 377 -10.29 -10.55 34.88
C MET A 377 -10.51 -11.95 35.49
N MET A 378 -9.50 -12.79 35.55
CA MET A 378 -9.60 -14.11 36.22
C MET A 378 -9.84 -13.97 37.72
N ARG A 379 -9.17 -13.02 38.38
CA ARG A 379 -9.37 -12.76 39.82
C ARG A 379 -10.75 -12.19 40.13
N HIS A 380 -11.38 -11.45 39.21
CA HIS A 380 -12.76 -10.99 39.36
C HIS A 380 -13.79 -12.08 39.06
N ALA A 381 -13.46 -13.08 38.24
CA ALA A 381 -14.33 -14.22 37.94
C ALA A 381 -14.33 -15.28 39.09
N GLU A 382 -13.29 -15.30 39.93
CA GLU A 382 -13.16 -16.25 41.05
C GLU A 382 -13.69 -15.74 42.41
N LYS A 383 -14.30 -14.54 42.46
CA LYS A 383 -15.01 -14.14 43.72
C LYS A 383 -16.39 -14.79 43.72
N PRO A 384 -16.64 -15.75 44.67
CA PRO A 384 -18.00 -16.25 44.88
C PRO A 384 -18.89 -15.11 45.34
N SER A 385 -20.10 -15.03 44.83
CA SER A 385 -21.13 -14.13 45.33
C SER A 385 -21.57 -14.67 46.72
N ASP A 386 -20.98 -14.18 47.79
CA ASP A 386 -21.51 -14.33 49.14
C ASP A 386 -22.80 -13.49 49.26
N ALA A 387 -23.88 -14.06 48.77
CA ALA A 387 -25.21 -13.59 49.08
C ALA A 387 -26.06 -14.80 49.48
N VAL A 388 -25.73 -15.42 50.60
CA VAL A 388 -26.67 -16.24 51.33
C VAL A 388 -27.45 -15.29 52.24
N GLY A 389 -28.63 -14.88 51.79
CA GLY A 389 -29.61 -14.19 52.60
C GLY A 389 -30.17 -15.15 53.66
N ASN A 390 -29.90 -14.81 54.90
CA ASN A 390 -30.48 -15.39 56.11
C ASN A 390 -31.98 -15.21 56.06
N PHE A 391 -32.76 -16.27 55.87
CA PHE A 391 -34.18 -16.33 56.22
C PHE A 391 -34.29 -16.89 57.63
N GLY A 392 -34.57 -15.98 58.56
CA GLY A 392 -34.92 -16.32 59.91
C GLY A 392 -36.30 -16.98 59.99
N ASP A 393 -36.39 -18.05 60.77
CA ASP A 393 -37.58 -18.66 61.32
C ASP A 393 -38.42 -17.66 62.12
N ASN A 394 -39.71 -17.64 61.91
CA ASN A 394 -40.72 -17.35 62.94
C ASN A 394 -42.04 -17.99 62.49
N ASP A 395 -42.33 -19.08 63.03
CA ASP A 395 -43.22 -19.44 64.17
C ASP A 395 -44.73 -19.16 63.96
N VAL A 396 -45.41 -20.28 63.90
CA VAL A 396 -46.71 -20.70 64.48
C VAL A 396 -47.82 -19.64 64.65
N GLY A 397 -48.98 -19.93 64.09
CA GLY A 397 -50.24 -19.35 64.44
C GLY A 397 -51.45 -20.07 63.82
N SER A 398 -51.97 -20.99 64.56
CA SER A 398 -53.24 -21.73 64.44
C SER A 398 -54.47 -20.86 64.20
N GLY A 399 -55.50 -21.39 63.51
CA GLY A 399 -56.88 -20.93 63.66
C GLY A 399 -57.79 -21.24 62.47
N LEU A 400 -58.49 -22.31 62.57
CA LEU A 400 -59.88 -22.60 62.25
C LEU A 400 -60.74 -21.45 61.61
N GLU A 401 -61.34 -21.63 60.43
CA GLU A 401 -62.67 -22.10 60.05
C GLU A 401 -62.76 -22.36 58.56
#